data_83f91bf0972f0ea67d2f75aff19c8800
#
_entry.id   83f91bf0972f0ea67d2f75aff19c8800
#
_cell.length_a   1.000
_cell.length_b   1.000
_cell.length_c   1.000
_cell.angle_alpha   90.00
_cell.angle_beta   90.00
_cell.angle_gamma   90.00
#
_symmetry.space_group_name_H-M   'P 1'
#
loop_
_entity.id
_entity.type
_entity.pdbx_description
1 polymer ?
#
loop_
_entity_poly.entity_id
_entity_poly.type
_entity_poly.pdbx_seq_one_letter_code
_entity_poly.pdbx_strand_id
1 'polypeptide(L)'
;MKRTVVLGAVLVLGTLSIGVSALRSQQQPRVITVDKTKDNLFVLKGGGGGGNTAVFVTADGVVVVDTKNPGWGQPILDKLKELTPKPVTLIINTHTHGDHVSGNVEFPATVDVVTHENTKVNMEKLDIFKENANRGMPKRTFTDRMTIGKGPDQIDLYYFGPGHTNGDAWVVFTALNTVHAGDIFASKSLPLVDGA
;
A
#
# COMPACT_ATOMS: atom_id res chain seq x y z
N MET A 1 1.92 10.27 -60.64
CA MET A 1 2.32 10.96 -59.38
C MET A 1 1.17 11.11 -58.37
N LYS A 2 -0.04 11.51 -58.72
CA LYS A 2 -1.13 11.76 -57.75
C LYS A 2 -1.64 10.50 -57.02
N ARG A 3 -1.65 9.31 -57.66
CA ARG A 3 -2.10 8.05 -57.01
C ARG A 3 -1.13 7.49 -55.93
N THR A 4 0.16 7.65 -56.13
CA THR A 4 1.20 7.22 -55.19
C THR A 4 1.22 8.06 -53.90
N VAL A 5 0.92 9.34 -54.01
CA VAL A 5 0.85 10.27 -52.87
C VAL A 5 -0.36 9.93 -51.97
N VAL A 6 -1.51 9.59 -52.57
CA VAL A 6 -2.72 9.22 -51.82
C VAL A 6 -2.55 7.89 -51.08
N LEU A 7 -1.91 6.89 -51.73
CA LEU A 7 -1.61 5.62 -51.05
C LEU A 7 -0.60 5.79 -49.88
N GLY A 8 0.41 6.63 -50.06
CA GLY A 8 1.37 6.94 -48.99
C GLY A 8 0.71 7.63 -47.78
N ALA A 9 -0.19 8.60 -48.05
CA ALA A 9 -0.90 9.29 -46.97
C ALA A 9 -1.87 8.38 -46.20
N VAL A 10 -2.54 7.44 -46.87
CA VAL A 10 -3.43 6.46 -46.22
C VAL A 10 -2.63 5.47 -45.38
N LEU A 11 -1.46 5.01 -45.82
CA LEU A 11 -0.58 4.13 -45.05
C LEU A 11 -0.01 4.82 -43.81
N VAL A 12 0.41 6.07 -43.90
CA VAL A 12 0.93 6.84 -42.76
C VAL A 12 -0.17 7.13 -41.72
N LEU A 13 -1.37 7.50 -42.19
CA LEU A 13 -2.51 7.71 -41.29
C LEU A 13 -2.97 6.39 -40.61
N GLY A 14 -2.93 5.27 -41.32
CA GLY A 14 -3.25 3.97 -40.78
C GLY A 14 -2.25 3.50 -39.71
N THR A 15 -0.97 3.66 -39.94
CA THR A 15 0.08 3.30 -38.98
C THR A 15 0.09 4.21 -37.75
N LEU A 16 -0.20 5.52 -37.89
CA LEU A 16 -0.38 6.41 -36.75
C LEU A 16 -1.59 6.02 -35.88
N SER A 17 -2.70 5.64 -36.52
CA SER A 17 -3.92 5.21 -35.77
C SER A 17 -3.71 3.93 -35.01
N ILE A 18 -2.96 2.96 -35.55
CA ILE A 18 -2.60 1.70 -34.87
C ILE A 18 -1.60 1.99 -33.74
N GLY A 19 -0.63 2.87 -33.93
CA GLY A 19 0.35 3.27 -32.91
C GLY A 19 -0.28 3.95 -31.71
N VAL A 20 -1.25 4.84 -31.92
CA VAL A 20 -1.97 5.53 -30.83
C VAL A 20 -2.92 4.60 -30.09
N SER A 21 -3.49 3.57 -30.75
CA SER A 21 -4.30 2.57 -30.08
C SER A 21 -3.47 1.58 -29.25
N ALA A 22 -2.25 1.25 -29.67
CA ALA A 22 -1.34 0.38 -28.92
C ALA A 22 -0.75 1.06 -27.67
N LEU A 23 -0.67 2.39 -27.63
CA LEU A 23 -0.18 3.17 -26.47
C LEU A 23 -1.24 3.35 -25.37
N ARG A 24 -2.50 3.05 -25.62
CA ARG A 24 -3.47 2.80 -24.56
C ARG A 24 -3.28 1.38 -24.02
N SER A 25 -2.17 1.13 -23.34
CA SER A 25 -2.06 0.00 -22.43
C SER A 25 -3.30 0.04 -21.55
N GLN A 26 -4.21 -0.90 -21.74
CA GLN A 26 -5.37 -1.05 -20.89
C GLN A 26 -4.85 -1.41 -19.50
N GLN A 27 -4.63 -0.39 -18.66
CA GLN A 27 -4.44 -0.63 -17.26
C GLN A 27 -5.66 -1.38 -16.77
N GLN A 28 -5.49 -2.67 -16.49
CA GLN A 28 -6.57 -3.48 -15.94
C GLN A 28 -7.15 -2.77 -14.71
N PRO A 29 -8.49 -2.75 -14.56
CA PRO A 29 -9.09 -2.12 -13.40
C PRO A 29 -8.48 -2.69 -12.12
N ARG A 30 -8.01 -1.83 -11.22
CA ARG A 30 -7.49 -2.23 -9.92
C ARG A 30 -8.65 -2.61 -9.02
N VAL A 31 -9.07 -3.86 -9.09
CA VAL A 31 -10.20 -4.37 -8.30
C VAL A 31 -9.72 -4.72 -6.90
N ILE A 32 -10.36 -4.11 -5.90
CA ILE A 32 -10.17 -4.44 -4.49
C ILE A 32 -11.36 -5.24 -4.00
N THR A 33 -11.11 -6.44 -3.48
CA THR A 33 -12.06 -7.23 -2.71
C THR A 33 -11.88 -6.98 -1.22
N VAL A 34 -12.97 -7.08 -0.45
CA VAL A 34 -13.00 -6.81 0.97
C VAL A 34 -13.41 -8.06 1.71
N ASP A 35 -12.56 -8.50 2.64
CA ASP A 35 -12.90 -9.55 3.60
C ASP A 35 -13.12 -8.91 4.97
N LYS A 36 -14.31 -9.04 5.52
CA LYS A 36 -14.61 -8.63 6.89
C LYS A 36 -14.08 -9.67 7.88
N THR A 37 -13.01 -9.32 8.60
CA THR A 37 -12.38 -10.21 9.60
C THR A 37 -13.03 -10.09 10.97
N LYS A 38 -13.37 -8.87 11.40
CA LYS A 38 -14.12 -8.53 12.61
C LYS A 38 -15.08 -7.39 12.29
N ASP A 39 -15.89 -6.94 13.27
CA ASP A 39 -16.89 -5.90 13.01
C ASP A 39 -16.31 -4.59 12.48
N ASN A 40 -15.12 -4.22 12.94
CA ASN A 40 -14.42 -3.00 12.56
C ASN A 40 -13.02 -3.25 11.96
N LEU A 41 -12.69 -4.50 11.61
CA LEU A 41 -11.43 -4.89 10.98
C LEU A 41 -11.70 -5.60 9.65
N PHE A 42 -11.14 -5.07 8.59
CA PHE A 42 -11.28 -5.56 7.22
C PHE A 42 -9.92 -5.83 6.60
N VAL A 43 -9.87 -6.73 5.62
CA VAL A 43 -8.70 -6.98 4.77
C VAL A 43 -9.05 -6.65 3.34
N LEU A 44 -8.31 -5.72 2.74
CA LEU A 44 -8.41 -5.36 1.33
C LEU A 44 -7.38 -6.16 0.53
N LYS A 45 -7.88 -6.98 -0.39
CA LYS A 45 -7.08 -7.77 -1.32
C LYS A 45 -7.18 -7.18 -2.72
N GLY A 46 -6.12 -7.29 -3.51
CA GLY A 46 -6.14 -6.81 -4.90
C GLY A 46 -5.19 -7.62 -5.77
N GLY A 47 -5.70 -8.17 -6.87
CA GLY A 47 -4.86 -8.89 -7.84
C GLY A 47 -3.79 -7.97 -8.44
N GLY A 48 -2.50 -8.34 -8.29
CA GLY A 48 -1.36 -7.54 -8.74
C GLY A 48 -1.06 -6.30 -7.91
N GLY A 49 -1.77 -6.10 -6.79
CA GLY A 49 -1.56 -4.94 -5.89
C GLY A 49 -0.43 -5.10 -4.89
N GLY A 50 0.16 -6.28 -4.78
CA GLY A 50 1.11 -6.62 -3.74
C GLY A 50 0.43 -7.11 -2.47
N GLY A 51 1.03 -6.83 -1.31
CA GLY A 51 0.58 -7.28 0.00
C GLY A 51 -0.88 -6.94 0.34
N ASN A 52 -1.44 -7.62 1.32
CA ASN A 52 -2.77 -7.30 1.84
C ASN A 52 -2.74 -5.99 2.63
N THR A 53 -3.84 -5.25 2.60
CA THR A 53 -4.02 -4.05 3.42
C THR A 53 -5.03 -4.37 4.51
N ALA A 54 -4.67 -4.18 5.79
CA ALA A 54 -5.68 -4.20 6.85
C ALA A 54 -6.25 -2.80 7.07
N VAL A 55 -7.55 -2.74 7.38
CA VAL A 55 -8.31 -1.53 7.64
C VAL A 55 -9.00 -1.67 8.98
N PHE A 56 -8.62 -0.86 9.94
CA PHE A 56 -9.19 -0.84 11.27
C PHE A 56 -9.96 0.47 11.48
N VAL A 57 -11.27 0.36 11.64
CA VAL A 57 -12.16 1.51 11.89
C VAL A 57 -12.23 1.74 13.39
N THR A 58 -11.67 2.86 13.84
CA THR A 58 -11.61 3.26 15.26
C THR A 58 -12.64 4.36 15.57
N ALA A 59 -12.74 4.78 16.82
CA ALA A 59 -13.56 5.92 17.20
C ALA A 59 -13.15 7.21 16.48
N ASP A 60 -11.83 7.45 16.35
CA ASP A 60 -11.27 8.72 15.87
C ASP A 60 -11.00 8.75 14.36
N GLY A 61 -11.11 7.63 13.65
CA GLY A 61 -10.83 7.55 12.21
C GLY A 61 -10.48 6.14 11.75
N VAL A 62 -9.79 6.06 10.63
CA VAL A 62 -9.38 4.79 10.03
C VAL A 62 -7.88 4.65 10.12
N VAL A 63 -7.43 3.50 10.61
CA VAL A 63 -6.04 3.05 10.55
C VAL A 63 -5.89 2.07 9.39
N VAL A 64 -4.92 2.33 8.51
CA VAL A 64 -4.57 1.48 7.37
C VAL A 64 -3.22 0.83 7.64
N VAL A 65 -3.14 -0.50 7.52
CA VAL A 65 -1.86 -1.22 7.58
C VAL A 65 -1.48 -1.66 6.19
N ASP A 66 -0.38 -1.12 5.70
CA ASP A 66 0.16 -1.26 4.34
C ASP A 66 -0.74 -0.71 3.22
N THR A 67 -0.12 -0.22 2.15
CA THR A 67 -0.80 0.57 1.11
C THR A 67 -0.59 0.05 -0.31
N LYS A 68 0.01 -1.13 -0.44
CA LYS A 68 0.23 -1.81 -1.73
C LYS A 68 1.25 -1.10 -2.65
N ASN A 69 1.31 -1.56 -3.89
CA ASN A 69 2.13 -1.02 -4.98
C ASN A 69 1.75 0.43 -5.36
N PRO A 70 2.60 1.14 -6.13
CA PRO A 70 2.27 2.46 -6.68
C PRO A 70 0.95 2.42 -7.46
N GLY A 71 0.13 3.46 -7.29
CA GLY A 71 -1.18 3.59 -7.93
C GLY A 71 -2.31 2.81 -7.24
N TRP A 72 -2.07 2.16 -6.10
CA TRP A 72 -3.10 1.47 -5.33
C TRP A 72 -3.63 2.26 -4.13
N GLY A 73 -2.98 3.36 -3.76
CA GLY A 73 -3.45 4.21 -2.66
C GLY A 73 -4.83 4.81 -2.92
N GLN A 74 -5.06 5.36 -4.12
CA GLN A 74 -6.37 5.91 -4.49
C GLN A 74 -7.48 4.84 -4.54
N PRO A 75 -7.31 3.66 -5.16
CA PRO A 75 -8.26 2.55 -5.06
C PRO A 75 -8.57 2.12 -3.62
N ILE A 76 -7.57 2.11 -2.72
CA ILE A 76 -7.80 1.86 -1.29
C ILE A 76 -8.70 2.95 -0.71
N LEU A 77 -8.37 4.23 -0.92
CA LEU A 77 -9.16 5.36 -0.41
C LEU A 77 -10.61 5.33 -0.91
N ASP A 78 -10.83 4.97 -2.17
CA ASP A 78 -12.18 4.87 -2.74
C ASP A 78 -12.95 3.70 -2.11
N LYS A 79 -12.29 2.57 -1.88
CA LYS A 79 -12.91 1.43 -1.18
C LYS A 79 -13.23 1.75 0.29
N LEU A 80 -12.40 2.53 0.97
CA LEU A 80 -12.65 2.96 2.35
C LEU A 80 -13.92 3.81 2.48
N LYS A 81 -14.20 4.68 1.50
CA LYS A 81 -15.43 5.49 1.47
C LYS A 81 -16.71 4.64 1.40
N GLU A 82 -16.63 3.44 0.81
CA GLU A 82 -17.75 2.49 0.79
C GLU A 82 -17.96 1.81 2.16
N LEU A 83 -16.89 1.68 2.96
CA LEU A 83 -16.93 0.98 4.25
C LEU A 83 -17.30 1.92 5.41
N THR A 84 -16.87 3.17 5.37
CA THR A 84 -17.05 4.12 6.46
C THR A 84 -16.93 5.58 5.99
N PRO A 85 -17.70 6.52 6.56
CA PRO A 85 -17.51 7.95 6.30
C PRO A 85 -16.31 8.55 7.04
N LYS A 86 -15.62 7.79 7.92
CA LYS A 86 -14.51 8.29 8.72
C LYS A 86 -13.25 8.50 7.86
N PRO A 87 -12.47 9.57 8.10
CA PRO A 87 -11.22 9.80 7.38
C PRO A 87 -10.13 8.82 7.81
N VAL A 88 -9.17 8.57 6.91
CA VAL A 88 -7.91 7.92 7.28
C VAL A 88 -7.08 8.90 8.10
N THR A 89 -6.63 8.47 9.27
CA THR A 89 -5.83 9.26 10.20
C THR A 89 -4.42 8.72 10.35
N LEU A 90 -4.22 7.43 10.10
CA LEU A 90 -2.96 6.76 10.33
C LEU A 90 -2.70 5.67 9.28
N ILE A 91 -1.46 5.60 8.81
CA ILE A 91 -0.89 4.46 8.11
C ILE A 91 0.16 3.81 9.03
N ILE A 92 0.14 2.49 9.12
CA ILE A 92 1.19 1.69 9.72
C ILE A 92 1.81 0.85 8.61
N ASN A 93 3.13 0.94 8.39
CA ASN A 93 3.79 0.04 7.46
C ASN A 93 4.48 -1.08 8.22
N THR A 94 4.24 -2.32 7.76
CA THR A 94 4.84 -3.51 8.36
C THR A 94 6.32 -3.62 8.05
N HIS A 95 6.72 -3.35 6.80
CA HIS A 95 8.10 -3.42 6.34
C HIS A 95 8.31 -2.56 5.08
N THR A 96 9.52 -2.56 4.51
CA THR A 96 9.95 -1.58 3.51
C THR A 96 9.60 -1.92 2.06
N HIS A 97 9.11 -3.11 1.73
CA HIS A 97 8.91 -3.49 0.33
C HIS A 97 7.87 -2.60 -0.37
N GLY A 98 8.15 -2.31 -1.64
CA GLY A 98 7.35 -1.35 -2.42
C GLY A 98 5.88 -1.71 -2.52
N ASP A 99 5.55 -2.99 -2.53
CA ASP A 99 4.18 -3.48 -2.55
C ASP A 99 3.44 -3.41 -1.18
N HIS A 100 4.09 -2.82 -0.17
CA HIS A 100 3.51 -2.51 1.14
C HIS A 100 3.49 -1.00 1.41
N VAL A 101 4.45 -0.24 0.89
CA VAL A 101 4.64 1.17 1.26
C VAL A 101 4.38 2.16 0.13
N SER A 102 4.43 1.74 -1.13
CA SER A 102 4.45 2.70 -2.25
C SER A 102 3.15 3.47 -2.44
N GLY A 103 2.01 2.91 -2.05
CA GLY A 103 0.74 3.63 -2.06
C GLY A 103 0.65 4.78 -1.07
N ASN A 104 1.55 4.87 -0.07
CA ASN A 104 1.55 5.94 0.94
C ASN A 104 1.51 7.34 0.31
N VAL A 105 2.23 7.54 -0.80
CA VAL A 105 2.34 8.84 -1.47
C VAL A 105 1.00 9.37 -2.02
N GLU A 106 0.01 8.49 -2.18
CA GLU A 106 -1.30 8.84 -2.70
C GLU A 106 -2.29 9.28 -1.61
N PHE A 107 -1.97 9.00 -0.35
CA PHE A 107 -2.80 9.43 0.78
C PHE A 107 -2.64 10.93 1.06
N PRO A 108 -3.64 11.58 1.68
CA PRO A 108 -3.53 12.97 2.11
C PRO A 108 -2.31 13.21 3.00
N ALA A 109 -1.61 14.34 2.83
CA ALA A 109 -0.42 14.68 3.61
C ALA A 109 -0.69 14.87 5.12
N THR A 110 -1.96 14.98 5.50
CA THR A 110 -2.42 15.05 6.89
C THR A 110 -2.41 13.69 7.58
N VAL A 111 -2.37 12.58 6.82
CA VAL A 111 -2.31 11.24 7.38
C VAL A 111 -0.93 11.03 8.01
N ASP A 112 -0.92 10.58 9.27
CA ASP A 112 0.31 10.20 9.94
C ASP A 112 0.79 8.84 9.45
N VAL A 113 2.11 8.61 9.46
CA VAL A 113 2.71 7.34 9.07
C VAL A 113 3.65 6.86 10.16
N VAL A 114 3.48 5.61 10.58
CA VAL A 114 4.29 4.96 11.62
C VAL A 114 4.88 3.67 11.08
N THR A 115 6.14 3.41 11.42
CA THR A 115 6.83 2.15 11.10
C THR A 115 8.01 1.91 12.04
N HIS A 116 8.67 0.75 11.95
CA HIS A 116 9.94 0.51 12.61
C HIS A 116 11.05 1.42 12.04
N GLU A 117 12.04 1.82 12.85
CA GLU A 117 13.09 2.75 12.42
C GLU A 117 13.90 2.23 11.23
N ASN A 118 14.24 0.93 11.19
CA ASN A 118 14.96 0.33 10.07
C ASN A 118 14.14 0.39 8.78
N THR A 119 12.84 0.17 8.86
CA THR A 119 11.92 0.30 7.72
C THR A 119 11.96 1.71 7.17
N LYS A 120 11.93 2.74 8.04
CA LYS A 120 12.06 4.14 7.60
C LYS A 120 13.37 4.38 6.85
N VAL A 121 14.51 3.93 7.41
CA VAL A 121 15.84 4.06 6.76
C VAL A 121 15.88 3.42 5.39
N ASN A 122 15.20 2.28 5.23
CA ASN A 122 15.11 1.60 3.94
C ASN A 122 14.14 2.32 2.98
N MET A 123 13.02 2.84 3.46
CA MET A 123 12.08 3.64 2.65
C MET A 123 12.74 4.89 2.07
N GLU A 124 13.70 5.52 2.77
CA GLU A 124 14.46 6.67 2.29
C GLU A 124 15.27 6.38 1.02
N LYS A 125 15.59 5.10 0.75
CA LYS A 125 16.30 4.65 -0.44
C LYS A 125 15.39 4.49 -1.65
N LEU A 126 14.07 4.35 -1.45
CA LEU A 126 13.10 4.10 -2.51
C LEU A 126 12.82 5.36 -3.33
N ASP A 127 12.92 5.25 -4.65
CA ASP A 127 12.74 6.39 -5.56
C ASP A 127 11.33 6.98 -5.49
N ILE A 128 10.31 6.15 -5.25
CA ILE A 128 8.92 6.60 -5.12
C ILE A 128 8.76 7.72 -4.08
N PHE A 129 9.49 7.70 -2.97
CA PHE A 129 9.43 8.76 -1.97
C PHE A 129 10.23 10.00 -2.39
N LYS A 130 11.41 9.82 -2.99
CA LYS A 130 12.25 10.92 -3.49
C LYS A 130 11.53 11.72 -4.58
N GLU A 131 10.91 11.02 -5.53
CA GLU A 131 10.14 11.61 -6.64
C GLU A 131 8.86 12.32 -6.19
N ASN A 132 8.34 11.97 -5.01
CA ASN A 132 7.15 12.57 -4.43
C ASN A 132 7.46 13.51 -3.23
N ALA A 133 8.65 14.11 -3.20
CA ALA A 133 9.09 15.06 -2.17
C ALA A 133 8.92 14.50 -0.74
N ASN A 134 9.22 13.23 -0.55
CA ASN A 134 9.07 12.47 0.69
C ASN A 134 7.63 12.43 1.26
N ARG A 135 6.62 12.68 0.44
CA ARG A 135 5.23 12.51 0.84
C ARG A 135 4.97 11.06 1.22
N GLY A 136 4.25 10.85 2.31
CA GLY A 136 3.95 9.50 2.81
C GLY A 136 5.10 8.81 3.55
N MET A 137 6.20 9.52 3.79
CA MET A 137 7.27 9.03 4.65
C MET A 137 6.86 9.02 6.13
N PRO A 138 7.35 8.05 6.93
CA PRO A 138 7.03 7.96 8.34
C PRO A 138 7.51 9.19 9.12
N LYS A 139 6.61 9.80 9.89
CA LYS A 139 6.92 10.88 10.82
C LYS A 139 7.26 10.36 12.22
N ARG A 140 6.75 9.18 12.57
CA ARG A 140 7.01 8.50 13.84
C ARG A 140 7.59 7.13 13.59
N THR A 141 8.54 6.73 14.42
CA THR A 141 9.14 5.40 14.38
C THR A 141 9.18 4.80 15.78
N PHE A 142 9.38 3.49 15.84
CA PHE A 142 9.63 2.75 17.09
C PHE A 142 10.82 1.79 16.88
N THR A 143 11.41 1.36 17.99
CA THR A 143 12.51 0.38 18.04
C THR A 143 12.00 -1.00 18.40
N ASP A 144 11.52 -1.19 19.63
CA ASP A 144 11.09 -2.49 20.13
C ASP A 144 9.57 -2.63 20.17
N ARG A 145 8.91 -1.59 20.66
CA ARG A 145 7.45 -1.57 20.86
C ARG A 145 6.89 -0.16 20.80
N MET A 146 5.65 -0.06 20.30
CA MET A 146 4.83 1.16 20.40
C MET A 146 3.37 0.78 20.62
N THR A 147 2.67 1.50 21.50
CA THR A 147 1.22 1.40 21.65
C THR A 147 0.57 2.64 21.04
N ILE A 148 -0.47 2.42 20.25
CA ILE A 148 -1.27 3.45 19.59
C ILE A 148 -2.73 3.27 20.01
N GLY A 149 -3.43 4.35 20.33
CA GLY A 149 -4.80 4.30 20.81
C GLY A 149 -4.92 3.70 22.21
N LYS A 150 -6.13 3.35 22.60
CA LYS A 150 -6.44 2.77 23.91
C LYS A 150 -7.76 1.99 23.87
N GLY A 151 -7.94 1.09 24.84
CA GLY A 151 -9.17 0.33 24.99
C GLY A 151 -9.49 -0.51 23.73
N PRO A 152 -10.72 -0.44 23.20
CA PRO A 152 -11.07 -1.24 22.02
C PRO A 152 -10.32 -0.85 20.75
N ASP A 153 -9.77 0.36 20.68
CA ASP A 153 -9.03 0.89 19.54
C ASP A 153 -7.51 0.76 19.68
N GLN A 154 -7.03 0.03 20.72
CA GLN A 154 -5.60 -0.16 20.95
C GLN A 154 -4.97 -1.06 19.90
N ILE A 155 -3.84 -0.57 19.37
CA ILE A 155 -2.94 -1.29 18.49
C ILE A 155 -1.57 -1.34 19.16
N ASP A 156 -1.01 -2.52 19.33
CA ASP A 156 0.36 -2.68 19.78
C ASP A 156 1.25 -3.10 18.62
N LEU A 157 2.33 -2.37 18.42
CA LEU A 157 3.38 -2.67 17.45
C LEU A 157 4.54 -3.32 18.17
N TYR A 158 5.08 -4.40 17.59
CA TYR A 158 6.26 -5.09 18.12
C TYR A 158 7.28 -5.31 17.02
N TYR A 159 8.54 -5.27 17.40
CA TYR A 159 9.67 -5.74 16.61
C TYR A 159 10.40 -6.82 17.38
N PHE A 160 10.60 -7.97 16.76
CA PHE A 160 11.24 -9.14 17.39
C PHE A 160 12.59 -9.49 16.74
N GLY A 161 13.17 -8.55 16.01
CA GLY A 161 14.38 -8.76 15.23
C GLY A 161 14.11 -8.98 13.74
N PRO A 162 15.19 -9.10 12.94
CA PRO A 162 15.08 -9.36 11.51
C PRO A 162 14.31 -10.65 11.21
N GLY A 163 13.43 -10.60 10.22
CA GLY A 163 12.62 -11.71 9.76
C GLY A 163 12.60 -11.76 8.24
N HIS A 164 11.51 -11.28 7.63
CA HIS A 164 11.40 -11.11 6.19
C HIS A 164 12.32 -9.97 5.69
N THR A 165 12.37 -8.87 6.45
CA THR A 165 13.32 -7.77 6.32
C THR A 165 14.03 -7.51 7.66
N ASN A 166 14.80 -6.43 7.75
CA ASN A 166 15.43 -6.02 9.00
C ASN A 166 14.57 -5.07 9.85
N GLY A 167 13.32 -4.78 9.45
CA GLY A 167 12.44 -3.82 10.10
C GLY A 167 10.98 -4.26 10.22
N ASP A 168 10.72 -5.56 10.27
CA ASP A 168 9.37 -6.12 10.25
C ASP A 168 8.57 -5.81 11.51
N ALA A 169 7.46 -5.12 11.36
CA ALA A 169 6.55 -4.80 12.44
C ALA A 169 5.39 -5.81 12.52
N TRP A 170 5.15 -6.33 13.71
CA TRP A 170 3.96 -7.07 14.05
C TRP A 170 2.89 -6.10 14.54
N VAL A 171 1.75 -6.05 13.88
CA VAL A 171 0.65 -5.13 14.21
C VAL A 171 -0.45 -5.90 14.91
N VAL A 172 -0.61 -5.71 16.22
CA VAL A 172 -1.56 -6.44 17.07
C VAL A 172 -2.77 -5.57 17.37
N PHE A 173 -3.94 -5.98 16.91
CA PHE A 173 -5.23 -5.40 17.27
C PHE A 173 -5.69 -6.07 18.57
N THR A 174 -5.28 -5.51 19.71
CA THR A 174 -5.31 -6.15 21.01
C THR A 174 -6.70 -6.61 21.43
N ALA A 175 -7.71 -5.73 21.35
CA ALA A 175 -9.08 -6.05 21.70
C ALA A 175 -9.73 -7.10 20.78
N LEU A 176 -9.19 -7.30 19.58
CA LEU A 176 -9.72 -8.22 18.58
C LEU A 176 -8.99 -9.58 18.56
N ASN A 177 -7.93 -9.75 19.38
CA ASN A 177 -7.06 -10.92 19.35
C ASN A 177 -6.61 -11.27 17.92
N THR A 178 -6.19 -10.25 17.16
CA THR A 178 -5.83 -10.39 15.76
C THR A 178 -4.49 -9.74 15.51
N VAL A 179 -3.66 -10.36 14.67
CA VAL A 179 -2.35 -9.83 14.27
C VAL A 179 -2.26 -9.72 12.75
N HIS A 180 -1.65 -8.63 12.27
CA HIS A 180 -1.18 -8.49 10.90
C HIS A 180 0.36 -8.56 10.94
N ALA A 181 0.92 -9.56 10.29
CA ALA A 181 2.35 -9.87 10.36
C ALA A 181 3.12 -9.50 9.08
N GLY A 182 2.52 -8.71 8.18
CA GLY A 182 3.13 -8.44 6.88
C GLY A 182 3.49 -9.74 6.17
N ASP A 183 4.71 -9.80 5.63
CA ASP A 183 5.19 -10.95 4.87
C ASP A 183 5.96 -11.99 5.70
N ILE A 184 6.07 -11.79 7.03
CA ILE A 184 6.64 -12.80 7.93
C ILE A 184 5.81 -14.11 7.87
N PHE A 185 4.49 -13.99 7.69
CA PHE A 185 3.55 -15.09 7.47
C PHE A 185 2.73 -14.91 6.21
N ALA A 186 3.38 -14.64 5.07
CA ALA A 186 2.69 -14.45 3.79
C ALA A 186 2.04 -15.73 3.27
N SER A 187 2.54 -16.91 3.67
CA SER A 187 2.05 -18.21 3.24
C SER A 187 2.30 -19.30 4.29
N LYS A 188 1.92 -20.54 3.98
CA LYS A 188 2.24 -21.72 4.81
C LYS A 188 3.65 -22.27 4.58
N SER A 189 4.45 -21.62 3.75
CA SER A 189 5.87 -21.94 3.53
C SER A 189 6.76 -21.01 4.35
N LEU A 190 8.07 -21.31 4.37
CA LEU A 190 9.04 -20.42 4.99
C LEU A 190 9.01 -19.05 4.29
N PRO A 191 9.11 -17.95 5.04
CA PRO A 191 9.14 -16.62 4.47
C PRO A 191 10.41 -16.46 3.61
N LEU A 192 10.28 -15.65 2.57
CA LEU A 192 11.46 -15.14 1.87
C LEU A 192 12.19 -14.20 2.83
N VAL A 193 13.49 -14.37 2.98
CA VAL A 193 14.33 -13.48 3.79
C VAL A 193 15.07 -12.57 2.82
N ASP A 194 14.81 -11.27 2.91
CA ASP A 194 15.55 -10.24 2.20
C ASP A 194 16.65 -9.72 3.11
N GLY A 195 17.88 -9.65 2.59
CA GLY A 195 19.04 -9.19 3.35
C GLY A 195 19.12 -7.66 3.53
N ALA A 196 18.02 -6.91 3.26
CA ALA A 196 17.97 -5.45 3.40
C ALA A 196 17.84 -5.00 4.86
#